data_70a85469aa54a133884effeefc41fea2
#
_entry.id   70a85469aa54a133884effeefc41fea2
#
_cell.length_a   1.000
_cell.length_b   1.000
_cell.length_c   1.000
_cell.angle_alpha   90.00
_cell.angle_beta   90.00
_cell.angle_gamma   90.00
#
_symmetry.space_group_name_H-M   'P 1'
#
loop_
_entity.id
_entity.type
_entity.pdbx_description
1 polymer ?
#
loop_
_entity_poly.entity_id
_entity_poly.type
_entity_poly.pdbx_seq_one_letter_code
_entity_poly.pdbx_strand_id
1 'polypeptide(L)'
;GAGSQSASSLAMADMAKDIQSYFQMENLDAVVSDSENAVYIRFKNDLLFAPDSAVLQENSKSMLEALGIMLKDRQDEIMAIYINGHTAQAANSLINDRLLSSERADNVAIYLEENVGLEPKKLICRGYGKYYPIADNSTKEGREMNRRLHTNRWENEYKVSEDNIDSMETMDPLFPVDMPADMSGGQEGTAQ
;
A
#
# COMPACT_ATOMS: atom_id res chain seq x y z
N GLY A 1 -10.06 30.38 12.93
CA GLY A 1 -10.63 30.26 11.60
C GLY A 1 -10.50 28.84 11.14
N ALA A 2 -11.63 28.16 10.88
CA ALA A 2 -11.62 26.86 10.26
C ALA A 2 -11.02 27.00 8.86
N GLY A 3 -9.82 26.45 8.64
CA GLY A 3 -9.23 26.42 7.31
C GLY A 3 -10.16 25.64 6.38
N SER A 4 -10.52 26.22 5.25
CA SER A 4 -11.30 25.51 4.24
C SER A 4 -10.49 24.33 3.73
N GLN A 5 -11.02 23.11 3.89
CA GLN A 5 -10.44 21.93 3.27
C GLN A 5 -10.45 22.10 1.76
N SER A 6 -9.36 21.73 1.09
CA SER A 6 -9.31 21.72 -0.37
C SER A 6 -10.29 20.68 -0.93
N ALA A 7 -10.77 20.89 -2.18
CA ALA A 7 -11.60 19.90 -2.87
C ALA A 7 -10.90 18.55 -2.99
N SER A 8 -9.58 18.54 -3.18
CA SER A 8 -8.72 17.37 -3.19
C SER A 8 -8.76 16.60 -1.86
N SER A 9 -8.60 17.30 -0.73
CA SER A 9 -8.65 16.70 0.61
C SER A 9 -10.02 16.06 0.90
N LEU A 10 -11.12 16.70 0.49
CA LEU A 10 -12.46 16.14 0.64
C LEU A 10 -12.67 14.89 -0.22
N ALA A 11 -12.15 14.88 -1.45
CA ALA A 11 -12.21 13.71 -2.34
C ALA A 11 -11.43 12.53 -1.77
N MET A 12 -10.27 12.79 -1.15
CA MET A 12 -9.47 11.75 -0.48
C MET A 12 -10.17 11.18 0.73
N ALA A 13 -10.71 12.01 1.60
CA ALA A 13 -11.45 11.59 2.78
C ALA A 13 -12.68 10.75 2.38
N ASP A 14 -13.39 11.13 1.35
CA ASP A 14 -14.57 10.44 0.84
C ASP A 14 -14.22 9.05 0.29
N MET A 15 -13.15 8.96 -0.49
CA MET A 15 -12.65 7.69 -1.02
C MET A 15 -12.17 6.76 0.11
N ALA A 16 -11.42 7.27 1.05
CA ALA A 16 -10.94 6.50 2.20
C ALA A 16 -12.11 5.93 3.00
N LYS A 17 -13.16 6.73 3.22
CA LYS A 17 -14.36 6.30 3.92
C LYS A 17 -15.10 5.17 3.19
N ASP A 18 -15.25 5.26 1.88
CA ASP A 18 -15.91 4.23 1.09
C ASP A 18 -15.12 2.91 1.13
N ILE A 19 -13.81 2.98 0.97
CA ILE A 19 -12.94 1.81 1.04
C ILE A 19 -12.96 1.19 2.44
N GLN A 20 -12.87 2.00 3.48
CA GLN A 20 -12.92 1.53 4.86
C GLN A 20 -14.25 0.86 5.18
N SER A 21 -15.37 1.43 4.73
CA SER A 21 -16.70 0.86 4.92
C SER A 21 -16.81 -0.51 4.25
N TYR A 22 -16.26 -0.67 3.06
CA TYR A 22 -16.22 -1.95 2.37
C TYR A 22 -15.44 -2.99 3.18
N PHE A 23 -14.24 -2.67 3.64
CA PHE A 23 -13.43 -3.59 4.43
C PHE A 23 -14.10 -3.99 5.75
N GLN A 24 -14.79 -3.06 6.39
CA GLN A 24 -15.57 -3.35 7.62
C GLN A 24 -16.76 -4.27 7.34
N MET A 25 -17.51 -4.02 6.27
CA MET A 25 -18.65 -4.86 5.88
C MET A 25 -18.23 -6.30 5.56
N GLU A 26 -17.11 -6.47 4.90
CA GLU A 26 -16.55 -7.78 4.53
C GLU A 26 -15.69 -8.39 5.65
N ASN A 27 -15.58 -7.74 6.79
CA ASN A 27 -14.75 -8.16 7.93
C ASN A 27 -13.30 -8.48 7.52
N LEU A 28 -12.71 -7.63 6.70
CA LEU A 28 -11.34 -7.76 6.22
C LEU A 28 -10.38 -6.99 7.13
N ASP A 29 -9.26 -7.62 7.46
CA ASP A 29 -8.20 -7.00 8.26
C ASP A 29 -7.31 -6.11 7.37
N ALA A 30 -7.80 -4.91 7.13
CA ALA A 30 -7.11 -3.87 6.39
C ALA A 30 -7.25 -2.53 7.09
N VAL A 31 -6.25 -1.68 6.93
CA VAL A 31 -6.21 -0.36 7.52
C VAL A 31 -6.21 0.69 6.43
N VAL A 32 -7.11 1.65 6.55
CA VAL A 32 -7.28 2.75 5.59
C VAL A 32 -7.10 4.07 6.32
N SER A 33 -6.31 4.94 5.75
CA SER A 33 -6.15 6.32 6.20
C SER A 33 -6.05 7.26 5.02
N ASP A 34 -6.17 8.54 5.25
CA ASP A 34 -6.05 9.57 4.23
C ASP A 34 -5.25 10.76 4.71
N SER A 35 -4.70 11.47 3.74
CA SER A 35 -4.09 12.77 3.91
C SER A 35 -4.67 13.73 2.88
N GLU A 36 -4.17 14.95 2.82
CA GLU A 36 -4.64 15.95 1.87
C GLU A 36 -4.57 15.47 0.41
N ASN A 37 -3.52 14.69 0.08
CA ASN A 37 -3.19 14.33 -1.29
C ASN A 37 -3.23 12.82 -1.57
N ALA A 38 -3.53 11.99 -0.58
CA ALA A 38 -3.42 10.56 -0.75
C ALA A 38 -4.39 9.75 0.11
N VAL A 39 -4.72 8.56 -0.36
CA VAL A 39 -5.35 7.50 0.43
C VAL A 39 -4.33 6.39 0.60
N TYR A 40 -4.23 5.87 1.81
CA TYR A 40 -3.32 4.81 2.19
C TYR A 40 -4.11 3.58 2.59
N ILE A 41 -3.77 2.46 1.98
CA ILE A 41 -4.40 1.16 2.28
C ILE A 41 -3.28 0.19 2.62
N ARG A 42 -3.37 -0.44 3.79
CA ARG A 42 -2.44 -1.47 4.21
C ARG A 42 -3.18 -2.74 4.59
N PHE A 43 -2.72 -3.86 4.09
CA PHE A 43 -3.21 -5.19 4.47
C PHE A 43 -2.07 -6.20 4.53
N LYS A 44 -2.30 -7.25 5.32
CA LYS A 44 -1.34 -8.33 5.46
C LYS A 44 -1.28 -9.15 4.18
N ASN A 45 -0.08 -9.63 3.83
CA ASN A 45 0.11 -10.43 2.63
C ASN A 45 -0.65 -11.77 2.65
N ASP A 46 -0.95 -12.33 3.82
CA ASP A 46 -1.72 -13.57 3.95
C ASP A 46 -3.18 -13.45 3.49
N LEU A 47 -3.71 -12.23 3.38
CA LEU A 47 -4.97 -11.98 2.67
C LEU A 47 -4.88 -12.25 1.17
N LEU A 48 -3.72 -12.07 0.58
CA LEU A 48 -3.52 -12.09 -0.87
C LEU A 48 -2.74 -13.31 -1.35
N PHE A 49 -1.76 -13.75 -0.58
CA PHE A 49 -0.76 -14.74 -0.99
C PHE A 49 -0.53 -15.80 0.06
N ALA A 50 -0.31 -17.02 -0.39
CA ALA A 50 0.24 -18.06 0.45
C ALA A 50 1.70 -17.74 0.85
N PRO A 51 2.24 -18.32 1.92
CA PRO A 51 3.65 -18.18 2.27
C PRO A 51 4.57 -18.46 1.08
N ASP A 52 5.60 -17.63 0.92
CA ASP A 52 6.62 -17.73 -0.14
C ASP A 52 6.09 -17.75 -1.58
N SER A 53 4.85 -17.34 -1.79
CA SER A 53 4.21 -17.28 -3.11
C SER A 53 3.86 -15.86 -3.50
N ALA A 54 3.97 -15.55 -4.77
CA ALA A 54 3.45 -14.33 -5.39
C ALA A 54 2.16 -14.57 -6.18
N VAL A 55 1.63 -15.79 -6.16
CA VAL A 55 0.35 -16.11 -6.81
C VAL A 55 -0.80 -15.64 -5.94
N LEU A 56 -1.69 -14.84 -6.51
CA LEU A 56 -2.90 -14.39 -5.82
C LEU A 56 -3.80 -15.57 -5.45
N GLN A 57 -4.21 -15.62 -4.18
CA GLN A 57 -5.17 -16.59 -3.72
C GLN A 57 -6.54 -16.32 -4.33
N GLU A 58 -7.29 -17.37 -4.64
CA GLU A 58 -8.59 -17.24 -5.28
C GLU A 58 -9.58 -16.40 -4.46
N ASN A 59 -9.58 -16.58 -3.14
CA ASN A 59 -10.45 -15.84 -2.22
C ASN A 59 -10.11 -14.32 -2.11
N SER A 60 -8.91 -13.91 -2.50
CA SER A 60 -8.51 -12.50 -2.49
C SER A 60 -8.97 -11.72 -3.72
N LYS A 61 -9.30 -12.41 -4.80
CA LYS A 61 -9.62 -11.78 -6.08
C LYS A 61 -10.90 -10.95 -6.03
N SER A 62 -11.92 -11.41 -5.32
CA SER A 62 -13.16 -10.65 -5.14
C SER A 62 -12.94 -9.34 -4.37
N MET A 63 -12.06 -9.34 -3.38
CA MET A 63 -11.66 -8.15 -2.66
C MET A 63 -10.91 -7.16 -3.56
N LEU A 64 -9.93 -7.65 -4.31
CA LEU A 64 -9.17 -6.83 -5.25
C LEU A 64 -10.06 -6.26 -6.36
N GLU A 65 -11.01 -7.02 -6.84
CA GLU A 65 -11.98 -6.56 -7.83
C GLU A 65 -12.85 -5.44 -7.27
N ALA A 66 -13.39 -5.61 -6.08
CA ALA A 66 -14.21 -4.57 -5.44
C ALA A 66 -13.42 -3.29 -5.15
N LEU A 67 -12.20 -3.42 -4.61
CA LEU A 67 -11.29 -2.29 -4.42
C LEU A 67 -10.96 -1.62 -5.76
N GLY A 68 -10.65 -2.42 -6.76
CA GLY A 68 -10.34 -1.93 -8.10
C GLY A 68 -11.48 -1.17 -8.74
N ILE A 69 -12.73 -1.63 -8.58
CA ILE A 69 -13.92 -0.93 -9.08
C ILE A 69 -14.08 0.43 -8.38
N MET A 70 -13.90 0.50 -7.08
CA MET A 70 -13.96 1.78 -6.34
C MET A 70 -12.88 2.76 -6.82
N LEU A 71 -11.67 2.26 -7.12
CA LEU A 71 -10.59 3.07 -7.68
C LEU A 71 -10.88 3.50 -9.13
N LYS A 72 -11.44 2.60 -9.94
CA LYS A 72 -11.79 2.87 -11.33
C LYS A 72 -12.87 3.92 -11.46
N ASP A 73 -13.88 3.89 -10.61
CA ASP A 73 -14.97 4.87 -10.61
C ASP A 73 -14.46 6.31 -10.37
N ARG A 74 -13.29 6.44 -9.74
CA ARG A 74 -12.63 7.73 -9.45
C ARG A 74 -11.31 7.91 -10.16
N GLN A 75 -11.07 7.13 -11.22
CA GLN A 75 -9.78 7.06 -11.91
C GLN A 75 -9.31 8.41 -12.45
N ASP A 76 -10.23 9.26 -12.89
CA ASP A 76 -9.88 10.59 -13.42
C ASP A 76 -9.32 11.52 -12.33
N GLU A 77 -9.65 11.28 -11.07
CA GLU A 77 -9.12 12.02 -9.92
C GLU A 77 -7.79 11.44 -9.41
N ILE A 78 -7.40 10.25 -9.89
CA ILE A 78 -6.19 9.56 -9.48
C ILE A 78 -5.06 9.84 -10.45
N MET A 79 -3.94 10.37 -9.96
CA MET A 79 -2.72 10.52 -10.75
C MET A 79 -1.94 9.21 -10.85
N ALA A 80 -1.70 8.58 -9.72
CA ALA A 80 -0.96 7.33 -9.63
C ALA A 80 -1.41 6.49 -8.46
N ILE A 81 -1.34 5.17 -8.63
CA ILE A 81 -1.57 4.16 -7.60
C ILE A 81 -0.26 3.43 -7.40
N TYR A 82 0.35 3.62 -6.25
CA TYR A 82 1.58 2.94 -5.87
C TYR A 82 1.25 1.66 -5.12
N ILE A 83 1.74 0.54 -5.59
CA ILE A 83 1.58 -0.77 -4.97
C ILE A 83 2.93 -1.19 -4.43
N ASN A 84 3.05 -1.23 -3.11
CA ASN A 84 4.31 -1.40 -2.42
C ASN A 84 4.31 -2.73 -1.64
N GLY A 85 5.17 -3.65 -2.05
CA GLY A 85 5.31 -4.96 -1.43
C GLY A 85 6.45 -5.01 -0.42
N HIS A 86 6.23 -5.68 0.71
CA HIS A 86 7.22 -5.92 1.75
C HIS A 86 7.18 -7.37 2.21
N THR A 87 8.36 -7.90 2.58
CA THR A 87 8.52 -9.21 3.18
C THR A 87 9.07 -9.10 4.60
N ALA A 88 8.93 -10.15 5.38
CA ALA A 88 9.59 -10.27 6.67
C ALA A 88 10.91 -11.01 6.53
N GLN A 89 11.85 -10.72 7.41
CA GLN A 89 13.04 -11.53 7.54
C GLN A 89 12.68 -12.86 8.21
N ALA A 90 12.86 -13.96 7.49
CA ALA A 90 12.66 -15.31 7.99
C ALA A 90 13.99 -16.10 7.95
N ALA A 91 14.23 -16.92 8.97
CA ALA A 91 15.51 -17.57 9.19
C ALA A 91 15.92 -18.57 8.08
N ASN A 92 14.98 -19.18 7.37
CA ASN A 92 15.24 -20.26 6.44
C ASN A 92 14.56 -20.07 5.08
N SER A 93 14.29 -18.83 4.67
CA SER A 93 13.73 -18.57 3.36
C SER A 93 14.80 -18.76 2.27
N LEU A 94 14.52 -19.63 1.30
CA LEU A 94 15.32 -19.82 0.09
C LEU A 94 14.95 -18.83 -1.01
N ILE A 95 13.90 -18.01 -0.80
CA ILE A 95 13.37 -17.11 -1.78
C ILE A 95 14.04 -15.75 -1.61
N ASN A 96 14.37 -15.13 -2.74
CA ASN A 96 14.85 -13.76 -2.74
C ASN A 96 13.74 -12.79 -2.38
N ASP A 97 13.88 -12.08 -1.27
CA ASP A 97 12.85 -11.19 -0.75
C ASP A 97 12.59 -9.97 -1.66
N ARG A 98 13.61 -9.50 -2.37
CA ARG A 98 13.41 -8.41 -3.35
C ARG A 98 12.51 -8.87 -4.49
N LEU A 99 12.78 -10.03 -5.06
CA LEU A 99 11.96 -10.60 -6.14
C LEU A 99 10.55 -10.90 -5.65
N LEU A 100 10.41 -11.55 -4.50
CA LEU A 100 9.10 -11.90 -3.97
C LEU A 100 8.23 -10.67 -3.73
N SER A 101 8.76 -9.63 -3.11
CA SER A 101 8.02 -8.39 -2.86
C SER A 101 7.63 -7.66 -4.14
N SER A 102 8.52 -7.65 -5.12
CA SER A 102 8.26 -7.06 -6.44
C SER A 102 7.22 -7.84 -7.23
N GLU A 103 7.33 -9.15 -7.28
CA GLU A 103 6.38 -10.02 -7.98
C GLU A 103 4.98 -9.93 -7.35
N ARG A 104 4.88 -9.84 -6.04
CA ARG A 104 3.61 -9.64 -5.35
C ARG A 104 2.94 -8.33 -5.73
N ALA A 105 3.68 -7.23 -5.74
CA ALA A 105 3.18 -5.95 -6.18
C ALA A 105 2.76 -5.98 -7.66
N ASP A 106 3.58 -6.57 -8.51
CA ASP A 106 3.30 -6.70 -9.95
C ASP A 106 2.05 -7.54 -10.21
N ASN A 107 1.86 -8.65 -9.51
CA ASN A 107 0.70 -9.51 -9.71
C ASN A 107 -0.61 -8.86 -9.25
N VAL A 108 -0.58 -8.02 -8.24
CA VAL A 108 -1.73 -7.18 -7.88
C VAL A 108 -2.05 -6.19 -8.99
N ALA A 109 -1.05 -5.50 -9.51
CA ALA A 109 -1.23 -4.56 -10.62
C ALA A 109 -1.79 -5.25 -11.87
N ILE A 110 -1.22 -6.37 -12.27
CA ILE A 110 -1.68 -7.15 -13.41
C ILE A 110 -3.14 -7.56 -13.26
N TYR A 111 -3.53 -8.02 -12.07
CA TYR A 111 -4.92 -8.36 -11.80
C TYR A 111 -5.85 -7.15 -11.95
N LEU A 112 -5.46 -6.00 -11.42
CA LEU A 112 -6.25 -4.76 -11.52
C LEU A 112 -6.36 -4.25 -12.97
N GLU A 113 -5.30 -4.39 -13.75
CA GLU A 113 -5.30 -4.06 -15.19
C GLU A 113 -6.24 -4.97 -15.97
N GLU A 114 -6.04 -6.27 -15.86
CA GLU A 114 -6.70 -7.27 -16.72
C GLU A 114 -8.15 -7.53 -16.34
N ASN A 115 -8.46 -7.52 -15.06
CA ASN A 115 -9.79 -7.90 -14.57
C ASN A 115 -10.69 -6.73 -14.19
N VAL A 116 -10.11 -5.58 -13.87
CA VAL A 116 -10.87 -4.36 -13.53
C VAL A 116 -10.76 -3.33 -14.64
N GLY A 117 -9.67 -3.31 -15.34
CA GLY A 117 -9.42 -2.33 -16.40
C GLY A 117 -8.94 -0.98 -15.89
N LEU A 118 -8.19 -0.98 -14.78
CA LEU A 118 -7.47 0.22 -14.36
C LEU A 118 -6.43 0.60 -15.41
N GLU A 119 -6.19 1.88 -15.57
CA GLU A 119 -5.27 2.42 -16.55
C GLU A 119 -3.83 2.04 -16.21
N PRO A 120 -3.14 1.23 -17.05
CA PRO A 120 -1.84 0.66 -16.70
C PRO A 120 -0.79 1.69 -16.31
N LYS A 121 -0.77 2.83 -16.99
CA LYS A 121 0.22 3.89 -16.70
C LYS A 121 0.07 4.53 -15.32
N LYS A 122 -1.08 4.34 -14.66
CA LYS A 122 -1.32 4.84 -13.30
C LYS A 122 -0.86 3.87 -12.22
N LEU A 123 -0.59 2.62 -12.56
CA LEU A 123 -0.15 1.58 -11.64
C LEU A 123 1.38 1.54 -11.58
N ILE A 124 1.94 1.79 -10.42
CA ILE A 124 3.37 1.81 -10.17
C ILE A 124 3.69 0.83 -9.05
N CYS A 125 4.54 -0.16 -9.34
CA CYS A 125 4.88 -1.22 -8.40
C CYS A 125 6.26 -1.01 -7.81
N ARG A 126 6.41 -1.27 -6.50
CA ARG A 126 7.67 -1.21 -5.78
C ARG A 126 7.82 -2.42 -4.87
N GLY A 127 8.97 -3.07 -4.94
CA GLY A 127 9.34 -4.14 -4.03
C GLY A 127 10.42 -3.67 -3.06
N TYR A 128 10.11 -3.64 -1.77
CA TYR A 128 11.04 -3.20 -0.73
C TYR A 128 11.78 -4.36 -0.06
N GLY A 129 11.42 -5.60 -0.37
CA GLY A 129 12.02 -6.76 0.28
C GLY A 129 11.76 -6.77 1.79
N LYS A 130 12.74 -7.24 2.55
CA LYS A 130 12.74 -7.29 4.02
C LYS A 130 13.39 -6.08 4.71
N TYR A 131 13.84 -5.11 3.95
CA TYR A 131 14.76 -4.07 4.41
C TYR A 131 14.09 -2.91 5.12
N TYR A 132 12.77 -2.86 5.14
CA TYR A 132 11.98 -1.80 5.78
C TYR A 132 10.96 -2.40 6.76
N PRO A 133 11.41 -3.05 7.84
CA PRO A 133 10.50 -3.63 8.81
C PRO A 133 9.77 -2.55 9.61
N ILE A 134 8.52 -2.83 9.97
CA ILE A 134 7.72 -1.98 10.85
C ILE A 134 7.49 -2.62 12.21
N ALA A 135 7.92 -3.86 12.39
CA ALA A 135 7.78 -4.61 13.62
C ALA A 135 8.97 -5.54 13.83
N ASP A 136 9.07 -6.11 15.02
CA ASP A 136 10.15 -7.02 15.39
C ASP A 136 10.06 -8.34 14.63
N ASN A 137 11.10 -8.66 13.85
CA ASN A 137 11.20 -9.93 13.11
C ASN A 137 11.46 -11.15 14.01
N SER A 138 11.80 -10.95 15.28
CA SER A 138 12.02 -12.06 16.21
C SER A 138 10.71 -12.71 16.66
N THR A 139 9.60 -12.00 16.56
CA THR A 139 8.27 -12.49 16.91
C THR A 139 7.46 -12.89 15.66
N LYS A 140 6.56 -13.86 15.83
CA LYS A 140 5.64 -14.27 14.76
C LYS A 140 4.75 -13.10 14.33
N GLU A 141 4.20 -12.41 15.30
CA GLU A 141 3.31 -11.25 15.10
C GLU A 141 4.02 -10.12 14.37
N GLY A 142 5.26 -9.84 14.75
CA GLY A 142 6.08 -8.82 14.10
C GLY A 142 6.38 -9.18 12.64
N ARG A 143 6.71 -10.44 12.37
CA ARG A 143 6.91 -10.90 10.99
C ARG A 143 5.63 -10.83 10.16
N GLU A 144 4.47 -11.12 10.74
CA GLU A 144 3.17 -10.98 10.06
C GLU A 144 2.89 -9.51 9.70
N MET A 145 3.20 -8.58 10.60
CA MET A 145 3.09 -7.15 10.31
C MET A 145 4.07 -6.69 9.22
N ASN A 146 5.26 -7.24 9.18
CA ASN A 146 6.27 -6.90 8.16
C ASN A 146 5.90 -7.42 6.79
N ARG A 147 5.22 -8.56 6.69
CA ARG A 147 4.66 -9.09 5.44
C ARG A 147 3.40 -8.32 5.10
N ARG A 148 3.54 -7.25 4.35
CA ARG A 148 2.45 -6.37 3.98
C ARG A 148 2.53 -5.90 2.54
N LEU A 149 1.40 -5.50 2.05
CA LEU A 149 1.28 -4.70 0.84
C LEU A 149 0.52 -3.44 1.19
N HIS A 150 0.99 -2.32 0.72
CA HIS A 150 0.29 -1.06 0.88
C HIS A 150 0.21 -0.28 -0.42
N THR A 151 -0.82 0.52 -0.54
CA THR A 151 -1.04 1.41 -1.67
C THR A 151 -1.07 2.84 -1.19
N ASN A 152 -0.66 3.74 -2.03
CA ASN A 152 -0.87 5.15 -1.85
C ASN A 152 -1.25 5.80 -3.19
N ARG A 153 -1.96 6.89 -3.10
CA ARG A 153 -2.44 7.67 -4.23
C ARG A 153 -1.91 9.10 -4.13
N TRP A 154 -1.49 9.65 -5.26
CA TRP A 154 -1.05 11.03 -5.37
C TRP A 154 -1.94 11.76 -6.36
N GLU A 155 -2.52 12.85 -5.95
CA GLU A 155 -3.45 13.65 -6.77
C GLU A 155 -2.78 14.79 -7.52
N ASN A 156 -1.76 15.36 -6.95
CA ASN A 156 -1.11 16.53 -7.53
C ASN A 156 -0.13 16.12 -8.63
N GLU A 157 -0.09 16.92 -9.68
CA GLU A 157 0.96 16.82 -10.69
C GLU A 157 2.32 16.89 -9.98
N TYR A 158 2.90 15.73 -9.79
CA TYR A 158 4.29 15.66 -9.41
C TYR A 158 5.10 16.02 -10.66
N LYS A 159 5.34 17.31 -10.82
CA LYS A 159 6.34 17.73 -11.81
C LYS A 159 7.66 17.23 -11.29
N VAL A 160 8.22 16.23 -11.92
CA VAL A 160 9.61 15.83 -11.72
C VAL A 160 10.46 17.00 -12.21
N SER A 161 10.69 17.97 -11.34
CA SER A 161 11.73 18.96 -11.51
C SER A 161 12.98 18.46 -10.81
N GLU A 162 14.13 18.85 -11.26
CA GLU A 162 15.40 18.54 -10.57
C GLU A 162 15.34 18.88 -9.08
N ASP A 163 14.57 19.89 -8.70
CA ASP A 163 14.34 20.32 -7.32
C ASP A 163 13.50 19.31 -6.49
N ASN A 164 12.77 18.41 -7.14
CA ASN A 164 11.91 17.43 -6.47
C ASN A 164 12.59 16.07 -6.30
N ILE A 165 13.72 15.83 -6.93
CA ILE A 165 14.45 14.56 -6.80
C ILE A 165 14.95 14.40 -5.37
N ASP A 166 15.49 15.43 -4.77
CA ASP A 166 15.97 15.42 -3.39
C ASP A 166 14.84 15.21 -2.39
N SER A 167 13.64 15.76 -2.67
CA SER A 167 12.47 15.54 -1.81
C SER A 167 11.88 14.16 -1.96
N MET A 168 12.09 13.48 -3.10
CA MET A 168 11.70 12.06 -3.27
C MET A 168 12.59 11.13 -2.46
N GLU A 169 13.88 11.42 -2.34
CA GLU A 169 14.82 10.64 -1.53
C GLU A 169 14.55 10.78 -0.04
N THR A 170 13.99 11.91 0.38
CA THR A 170 13.66 12.17 1.79
C THR A 170 12.27 11.72 2.21
N MET A 171 11.39 11.38 1.25
CA MET A 171 10.09 10.79 1.54
C MET A 171 10.29 9.36 2.06
N ASP A 172 9.90 9.12 3.30
CA ASP A 172 9.83 7.75 3.81
C ASP A 172 8.87 6.94 2.91
N PRO A 173 9.40 5.94 2.18
CA PRO A 173 8.57 5.18 1.24
C PRO A 173 7.54 4.28 1.95
N LEU A 174 7.58 4.20 3.27
CA LEU A 174 6.77 3.28 4.07
C LEU A 174 5.61 3.98 4.74
N PHE A 175 5.83 5.19 5.24
CA PHE A 175 4.86 5.90 6.05
C PHE A 175 4.80 7.36 5.68
N PRO A 176 3.64 7.85 5.26
CA PRO A 176 3.39 9.27 5.27
C PRO A 176 3.40 9.78 6.73
N VAL A 177 3.84 11.02 6.90
CA VAL A 177 3.96 11.67 8.22
C VAL A 177 2.63 11.70 8.98
N ASP A 178 1.52 11.64 8.26
CA ASP A 178 0.16 11.77 8.81
C ASP A 178 -0.51 10.42 9.12
N MET A 179 0.21 9.31 9.05
CA MET A 179 -0.38 8.02 9.43
C MET A 179 -0.60 7.94 10.94
N PRO A 180 -1.74 7.33 11.38
CA PRO A 180 -1.97 7.10 12.80
C PRO A 180 -0.81 6.35 13.46
N ALA A 181 -0.52 6.67 14.71
CA ALA A 181 0.62 6.11 15.44
C ALA A 181 0.56 4.58 15.60
N ASP A 182 -0.63 3.98 15.59
CA ASP A 182 -0.85 2.54 15.61
C ASP A 182 -0.42 1.84 14.31
N MET A 183 -0.33 2.61 13.23
CA MET A 183 0.12 2.10 11.93
C MET A 183 1.61 2.34 11.68
N SER A 184 2.18 3.35 12.31
CA SER A 184 3.61 3.64 12.26
C SER A 184 4.44 2.68 13.13
N GLY A 185 3.80 1.67 13.73
CA GLY A 185 4.28 0.65 14.64
C GLY A 185 5.76 0.69 14.97
N GLY A 186 6.08 1.47 15.94
CA GLY A 186 7.39 1.96 16.23
C GLY A 186 8.45 0.91 16.27
N GLN A 187 9.46 1.15 15.51
CA GLN A 187 10.71 0.51 15.74
C GLN A 187 11.74 1.54 16.16
N GLU A 188 11.90 1.61 17.41
CA GLU A 188 13.23 1.88 17.91
C GLU A 188 14.05 0.59 17.70
N GLY A 189 14.64 0.46 16.53
CA GLY A 189 15.65 -0.55 16.28
C GLY A 189 16.86 -0.22 17.11
N THR A 190 17.01 -0.89 18.24
CA THR A 190 18.33 -0.99 18.90
C THR A 190 19.22 -1.79 17.98
N ALA A 191 20.03 -1.07 17.22
CA ALA A 191 21.23 -1.64 16.64
C ALA A 191 22.18 -2.01 17.76
N GLN A 192 22.44 -3.27 17.97
CA GLN A 192 23.66 -3.84 18.53
C GLN A 192 24.16 -4.92 17.61
#